data_043ac30c647ffa0717049c86d2b6080a
#
_entry.id   043ac30c647ffa0717049c86d2b6080a
#
_cell.length_a   1.000
_cell.length_b   1.000
_cell.length_c   1.000
_cell.angle_alpha   90.00
_cell.angle_beta   90.00
_cell.angle_gamma   90.00
#
_symmetry.space_group_name_H-M   'P 1'
#
loop_
_entity.id
_entity.type
_entity.pdbx_description
1 polymer ?
#
loop_
_entity_poly.entity_id
_entity_poly.type
_entity_poly.pdbx_seq_one_letter_code
_entity_poly.pdbx_strand_id
1 'polypeptide(L)'
;DAWEEGVSAVTQENCLNDEPFHLHGVTMNELMKIPMILYMHTGQEKYLRAALHADYKMETPNMLIDGINSSTEALAGNDPLASHETCDISDYTWTMGYYLMTTGDAQWADRIEKGIFNGGLGSITKDFRSMQYFSCPNQFIATGNSNHNGFKYGLTWMAYRPIHETECCIGNLHRYMPNYVARMWLKDKKGHPVAALYGPS
;
A
#
# COMPACT_ATOMS: atom_id res chain seq x y z
N ASP A 1 -25.65 -1.87 4.43
CA ASP A 1 -24.74 -3.01 4.31
C ASP A 1 -23.72 -2.99 5.47
N ALA A 2 -23.00 -4.10 5.70
CA ALA A 2 -22.11 -4.26 6.85
C ALA A 2 -21.06 -3.15 7.00
N TRP A 3 -20.63 -2.54 5.90
CA TRP A 3 -19.70 -1.43 5.92
C TRP A 3 -20.36 -0.12 6.35
N GLU A 4 -21.59 0.13 5.91
CA GLU A 4 -22.38 1.31 6.34
C GLU A 4 -22.84 1.17 7.79
N GLU A 5 -23.10 -0.04 8.24
CA GLU A 5 -23.56 -0.35 9.61
C GLU A 5 -22.44 -0.35 10.65
N GLY A 6 -21.19 -0.05 10.24
CA GLY A 6 -20.06 0.07 11.16
C GLY A 6 -19.49 -1.25 11.68
N VAL A 7 -19.74 -2.34 10.98
CA VAL A 7 -19.17 -3.67 11.35
C VAL A 7 -17.70 -3.78 10.95
N SER A 8 -17.23 -2.89 10.08
CA SER A 8 -15.82 -2.82 9.64
C SER A 8 -15.01 -1.84 10.49
N ALA A 9 -13.73 -2.10 10.65
CA ALA A 9 -12.78 -1.15 11.24
C ALA A 9 -12.63 0.16 10.41
N VAL A 10 -12.99 0.12 9.12
CA VAL A 10 -13.07 1.29 8.24
C VAL A 10 -14.51 1.39 7.74
N THR A 11 -15.27 2.34 8.27
CA THR A 11 -16.68 2.59 7.94
C THR A 11 -16.83 3.80 7.01
N GLN A 12 -18.01 3.97 6.40
CA GLN A 12 -18.29 5.19 5.63
C GLN A 12 -18.13 6.45 6.48
N GLU A 13 -18.57 6.41 7.74
CA GLU A 13 -18.46 7.54 8.66
C GLU A 13 -17.01 7.92 8.92
N ASN A 14 -16.16 6.97 9.31
CA ASN A 14 -14.76 7.28 9.58
C ASN A 14 -13.92 7.49 8.31
N CYS A 15 -14.38 7.09 7.13
CA CYS A 15 -13.81 7.56 5.88
C CYS A 15 -14.10 9.03 5.59
N LEU A 16 -15.28 9.55 6.00
CA LEU A 16 -15.74 10.90 5.67
C LEU A 16 -15.50 11.95 6.77
N ASN A 17 -15.14 11.53 7.98
CA ASN A 17 -14.77 12.46 9.06
C ASN A 17 -13.29 12.83 8.99
N ASP A 18 -12.88 13.86 9.76
CA ASP A 18 -11.49 14.35 9.80
C ASP A 18 -10.62 13.65 10.86
N GLU A 19 -11.19 12.69 11.60
CA GLU A 19 -10.44 11.99 12.65
C GLU A 19 -9.35 11.09 12.02
N PRO A 20 -8.11 11.11 12.53
CA PRO A 20 -7.03 10.27 12.00
C PRO A 20 -7.36 8.78 12.07
N PHE A 21 -6.85 8.02 11.12
CA PHE A 21 -6.86 6.57 11.22
C PHE A 21 -5.78 6.08 12.20
N HIS A 22 -6.15 5.15 13.07
CA HIS A 22 -5.26 4.54 14.08
C HIS A 22 -5.23 3.01 13.95
N LEU A 23 -5.22 2.53 12.72
CA LEU A 23 -5.28 1.10 12.42
C LEU A 23 -3.90 0.55 12.05
N HIS A 24 -3.82 -0.77 12.06
CA HIS A 24 -2.75 -1.51 11.42
C HIS A 24 -2.65 -1.07 9.95
N GLY A 25 -1.46 -0.66 9.50
CA GLY A 25 -1.27 -0.02 8.20
C GLY A 25 -1.74 -0.87 7.04
N VAL A 26 -1.38 -2.16 7.03
CA VAL A 26 -1.79 -3.12 6.00
C VAL A 26 -3.31 -3.29 5.97
N THR A 27 -3.94 -3.42 7.15
CA THR A 27 -5.40 -3.52 7.25
C THR A 27 -6.08 -2.26 6.71
N MET A 28 -5.52 -1.07 7.00
CA MET A 28 -6.02 0.17 6.44
C MET A 28 -5.93 0.17 4.90
N ASN A 29 -4.77 -0.18 4.35
CA ASN A 29 -4.57 -0.30 2.91
C ASN A 29 -5.58 -1.26 2.27
N GLU A 30 -5.83 -2.39 2.93
CA GLU A 30 -6.78 -3.39 2.45
C GLU A 30 -8.23 -2.90 2.46
N LEU A 31 -8.64 -2.23 3.53
CA LEU A 31 -10.03 -1.77 3.71
C LEU A 31 -10.38 -0.54 2.87
N MET A 32 -9.41 0.33 2.54
CA MET A 32 -9.62 1.50 1.68
C MET A 32 -10.13 1.17 0.28
N LYS A 33 -9.95 -0.07 -0.20
CA LYS A 33 -10.52 -0.48 -1.50
C LYS A 33 -12.03 -0.69 -1.45
N ILE A 34 -12.63 -0.92 -0.26
CA ILE A 34 -14.06 -1.24 -0.12
C ILE A 34 -14.96 -0.17 -0.73
N PRO A 35 -14.87 1.12 -0.33
CA PRO A 35 -15.72 2.15 -0.91
C PRO A 35 -15.50 2.32 -2.42
N MET A 36 -14.28 2.13 -2.92
CA MET A 36 -14.03 2.20 -4.36
C MET A 36 -14.70 1.04 -5.12
N ILE A 37 -14.65 -0.17 -4.57
CA ILE A 37 -15.34 -1.34 -5.15
C ILE A 37 -16.85 -1.12 -5.11
N LEU A 38 -17.40 -0.59 -4.02
CA LEU A 38 -18.82 -0.26 -3.93
C LEU A 38 -19.22 0.78 -4.98
N TYR A 39 -18.40 1.79 -5.21
CA TYR A 39 -18.62 2.77 -6.28
C TYR A 39 -18.61 2.12 -7.66
N MET A 40 -17.63 1.26 -7.97
CA MET A 40 -17.57 0.53 -9.24
C MET A 40 -18.86 -0.23 -9.57
N HIS A 41 -19.49 -0.82 -8.55
CA HIS A 41 -20.68 -1.65 -8.73
C HIS A 41 -22.00 -0.89 -8.65
N THR A 42 -22.05 0.22 -7.91
CA THR A 42 -23.30 0.94 -7.64
C THR A 42 -23.41 2.27 -8.34
N GLY A 43 -22.30 2.89 -8.72
CA GLY A 43 -22.23 4.26 -9.24
C GLY A 43 -22.62 5.35 -8.24
N GLN A 44 -22.77 5.02 -6.95
CA GLN A 44 -23.19 5.98 -5.94
C GLN A 44 -22.02 6.88 -5.50
N GLU A 45 -22.10 8.16 -5.78
CA GLU A 45 -21.08 9.18 -5.49
C GLU A 45 -20.61 9.24 -4.02
N LYS A 46 -21.46 8.83 -3.07
CA LYS A 46 -21.10 8.77 -1.65
C LYS A 46 -19.89 7.86 -1.41
N TYR A 47 -19.78 6.75 -2.15
CA TYR A 47 -18.68 5.81 -2.02
C TYR A 47 -17.39 6.34 -2.65
N LEU A 48 -17.50 7.02 -3.79
CA LEU A 48 -16.32 7.67 -4.39
C LEU A 48 -15.75 8.74 -3.45
N ARG A 49 -16.62 9.59 -2.88
CA ARG A 49 -16.18 10.60 -1.91
C ARG A 49 -15.52 9.97 -0.69
N ALA A 50 -16.11 8.88 -0.15
CA ALA A 50 -15.53 8.18 0.98
C ALA A 50 -14.14 7.60 0.65
N ALA A 51 -13.98 7.01 -0.53
CA ALA A 51 -12.71 6.48 -0.98
C ALA A 51 -11.65 7.58 -1.10
N LEU A 52 -11.93 8.65 -1.84
CA LEU A 52 -10.97 9.73 -2.06
C LEU A 52 -10.61 10.46 -0.76
N HIS A 53 -11.55 10.65 0.16
CA HIS A 53 -11.28 11.27 1.44
C HIS A 53 -10.47 10.34 2.37
N ALA A 54 -10.75 9.04 2.35
CA ALA A 54 -9.94 8.07 3.09
C ALA A 54 -8.49 8.04 2.60
N ASP A 55 -8.28 8.10 1.29
CA ASP A 55 -6.95 8.20 0.68
C ASP A 55 -6.21 9.48 1.16
N TYR A 56 -6.86 10.62 1.09
CA TYR A 56 -6.31 11.89 1.58
C TYR A 56 -5.92 11.83 3.06
N LYS A 57 -6.79 11.29 3.90
CA LYS A 57 -6.55 11.12 5.34
C LYS A 57 -5.41 10.16 5.64
N MET A 58 -5.23 9.15 4.83
CA MET A 58 -4.14 8.19 5.00
C MET A 58 -2.81 8.77 4.48
N GLU A 59 -2.83 9.35 3.29
CA GLU A 59 -1.63 9.85 2.61
C GLU A 59 -0.99 11.02 3.36
N THR A 60 -1.77 12.04 3.69
CA THR A 60 -1.25 13.30 4.23
C THR A 60 -0.37 13.11 5.47
N PRO A 61 -0.76 12.33 6.49
CA PRO A 61 0.06 12.13 7.68
C PRO A 61 1.03 10.95 7.60
N ASN A 62 0.89 10.02 6.65
CA ASN A 62 1.60 8.74 6.74
C ASN A 62 2.44 8.38 5.51
N MET A 63 2.33 9.09 4.38
CA MET A 63 3.07 8.71 3.18
C MET A 63 4.57 9.01 3.33
N LEU A 64 5.40 8.01 3.04
CA LEU A 64 6.85 8.14 3.01
C LEU A 64 7.35 8.52 1.61
N ILE A 65 8.61 8.92 1.53
CA ILE A 65 9.21 9.44 0.29
C ILE A 65 9.29 8.42 -0.84
N ASP A 66 9.32 7.14 -0.52
CA ASP A 66 9.34 6.03 -1.50
C ASP A 66 7.95 5.67 -2.04
N GLY A 67 6.90 6.32 -1.55
CA GLY A 67 5.53 6.17 -2.04
C GLY A 67 4.72 5.07 -1.36
N ILE A 68 5.15 4.60 -0.19
CA ILE A 68 4.40 3.68 0.66
C ILE A 68 4.09 4.37 2.00
N ASN A 69 2.93 4.10 2.55
CA ASN A 69 2.56 4.63 3.87
C ASN A 69 3.40 4.00 4.98
N SER A 70 3.73 4.80 5.98
CA SER A 70 4.39 4.29 7.18
C SER A 70 3.50 3.33 7.95
N SER A 71 4.14 2.29 8.48
CA SER A 71 3.52 1.33 9.37
C SER A 71 4.61 0.64 10.20
N THR A 72 4.44 0.65 11.49
CA THR A 72 5.17 -0.22 12.41
C THR A 72 4.17 -1.13 13.11
N GLU A 73 3.47 -1.94 12.32
CA GLU A 73 2.19 -2.57 12.52
C GLU A 73 1.06 -1.53 12.39
N ALA A 74 0.95 -0.55 13.26
CA ALA A 74 0.02 0.58 13.13
C ALA A 74 0.63 1.74 12.32
N LEU A 75 -0.22 2.57 11.73
CA LEU A 75 0.19 3.81 11.05
C LEU A 75 1.06 4.66 11.97
N ALA A 76 2.19 5.14 11.48
CA ALA A 76 3.27 5.69 12.32
C ALA A 76 3.65 7.14 11.98
N GLY A 77 2.89 7.81 11.13
CA GLY A 77 3.22 9.17 10.69
C GLY A 77 4.32 9.21 9.63
N ASN A 78 4.71 10.38 9.18
CA ASN A 78 5.65 10.58 8.08
C ASN A 78 7.03 11.08 8.55
N ASP A 79 7.46 10.70 9.75
CA ASP A 79 8.82 10.96 10.20
C ASP A 79 9.83 10.40 9.18
N PRO A 80 10.92 11.12 8.86
CA PRO A 80 11.93 10.64 7.91
C PRO A 80 12.55 9.28 8.24
N LEU A 81 12.49 8.86 9.49
CA LEU A 81 12.98 7.55 9.96
C LEU A 81 11.85 6.54 10.19
N ALA A 82 10.60 6.89 9.85
CA ALA A 82 9.50 5.93 9.89
C ALA A 82 9.71 4.81 8.86
N SER A 83 9.20 3.65 9.18
CA SER A 83 9.28 2.45 8.34
C SER A 83 7.91 2.08 7.81
N HIS A 84 7.89 1.26 6.79
CA HIS A 84 6.70 0.54 6.33
C HIS A 84 6.95 -0.97 6.33
N GLU A 85 5.89 -1.75 6.41
CA GLU A 85 5.95 -3.18 6.20
C GLU A 85 6.00 -3.51 4.69
N THR A 86 6.63 -4.62 4.33
CA THR A 86 6.54 -5.14 2.95
C THR A 86 5.10 -5.51 2.57
N CYS A 87 4.26 -5.86 3.54
CA CYS A 87 2.82 -6.04 3.32
C CYS A 87 2.14 -4.76 2.83
N ASP A 88 2.51 -3.59 3.35
CA ASP A 88 1.95 -2.31 2.90
C ASP A 88 2.16 -2.08 1.41
N ILE A 89 3.32 -2.44 0.89
CA ILE A 89 3.62 -2.31 -0.55
C ILE A 89 2.59 -3.08 -1.37
N SER A 90 2.31 -4.32 -0.97
CA SER A 90 1.35 -5.17 -1.66
C SER A 90 -0.07 -4.62 -1.60
N ASP A 91 -0.55 -4.30 -0.41
CA ASP A 91 -1.96 -3.95 -0.23
C ASP A 91 -2.26 -2.50 -0.63
N TYR A 92 -1.34 -1.56 -0.40
CA TYR A 92 -1.47 -0.20 -0.90
C TYR A 92 -1.53 -0.17 -2.43
N THR A 93 -0.55 -0.76 -3.11
CA THR A 93 -0.51 -0.73 -4.58
C THR A 93 -1.65 -1.51 -5.22
N TRP A 94 -2.11 -2.57 -4.58
CA TRP A 94 -3.31 -3.28 -5.00
C TRP A 94 -4.56 -2.40 -4.88
N THR A 95 -4.71 -1.69 -3.78
CA THR A 95 -5.83 -0.76 -3.56
C THR A 95 -5.78 0.39 -4.57
N MET A 96 -4.62 1.02 -4.79
CA MET A 96 -4.47 2.05 -5.83
C MET A 96 -4.82 1.52 -7.22
N GLY A 97 -4.63 0.23 -7.48
CA GLY A 97 -5.10 -0.42 -8.70
C GLY A 97 -6.61 -0.36 -8.90
N TYR A 98 -7.41 -0.46 -7.85
CA TYR A 98 -8.86 -0.24 -7.93
C TYR A 98 -9.21 1.21 -8.20
N TYR A 99 -8.49 2.16 -7.59
CA TYR A 99 -8.65 3.59 -7.86
C TYR A 99 -8.34 3.92 -9.32
N LEU A 100 -7.25 3.38 -9.86
CA LEU A 100 -6.87 3.53 -11.26
C LEU A 100 -7.94 2.97 -12.21
N MET A 101 -8.38 1.72 -12.00
CA MET A 101 -9.40 1.08 -12.85
C MET A 101 -10.75 1.81 -12.81
N THR A 102 -11.07 2.43 -11.69
CA THR A 102 -12.37 3.08 -11.48
C THR A 102 -12.42 4.49 -12.04
N THR A 103 -11.39 5.28 -11.80
CA THR A 103 -11.35 6.70 -12.14
C THR A 103 -10.67 6.97 -13.49
N GLY A 104 -9.72 6.12 -13.88
CA GLY A 104 -8.86 6.35 -15.05
C GLY A 104 -7.84 7.49 -14.83
N ASP A 105 -7.66 7.97 -13.60
CA ASP A 105 -6.75 9.07 -13.31
C ASP A 105 -5.31 8.54 -13.16
N ALA A 106 -4.41 9.12 -13.96
CA ALA A 106 -3.00 8.73 -14.02
C ALA A 106 -2.24 8.89 -12.70
N GLN A 107 -2.69 9.76 -11.80
CA GLN A 107 -2.05 9.91 -10.48
C GLN A 107 -1.95 8.59 -9.72
N TRP A 108 -2.93 7.69 -9.89
CA TRP A 108 -2.92 6.38 -9.24
C TRP A 108 -1.88 5.44 -9.86
N ALA A 109 -1.66 5.55 -11.17
CA ALA A 109 -0.59 4.83 -11.85
C ALA A 109 0.79 5.29 -11.34
N ASP A 110 1.01 6.61 -11.26
CA ASP A 110 2.25 7.20 -10.74
C ASP A 110 2.54 6.73 -9.29
N ARG A 111 1.51 6.65 -8.45
CA ARG A 111 1.65 6.15 -7.07
C ARG A 111 1.99 4.66 -7.02
N ILE A 112 1.35 3.85 -7.87
CA ILE A 112 1.66 2.42 -7.97
C ILE A 112 3.12 2.22 -8.42
N GLU A 113 3.55 2.91 -9.47
CA GLU A 113 4.91 2.83 -10.00
C GLU A 113 5.93 3.28 -8.96
N LYS A 114 5.67 4.43 -8.31
CA LYS A 114 6.53 4.94 -7.24
C LYS A 114 6.69 3.94 -6.10
N GLY A 115 5.60 3.39 -5.60
CA GLY A 115 5.61 2.41 -4.51
C GLY A 115 6.33 1.11 -4.87
N ILE A 116 6.06 0.56 -6.06
CA ILE A 116 6.67 -0.69 -6.52
C ILE A 116 8.16 -0.52 -6.81
N PHE A 117 8.55 0.52 -7.55
CA PHE A 117 9.94 0.66 -8.00
C PHE A 117 10.87 1.27 -6.96
N ASN A 118 10.34 1.91 -5.93
CA ASN A 118 11.14 2.38 -4.79
C ASN A 118 10.96 1.46 -3.57
N GLY A 119 9.82 1.49 -2.89
CA GLY A 119 9.56 0.68 -1.70
C GLY A 119 9.66 -0.83 -2.00
N GLY A 120 9.01 -1.29 -3.07
CA GLY A 120 8.97 -2.70 -3.45
C GLY A 120 10.34 -3.28 -3.78
N LEU A 121 11.07 -2.66 -4.68
CA LEU A 121 12.42 -3.14 -5.04
C LEU A 121 13.45 -2.88 -3.94
N GLY A 122 13.25 -1.86 -3.10
CA GLY A 122 14.10 -1.60 -1.95
C GLY A 122 13.96 -2.62 -0.83
N SER A 123 12.81 -3.25 -0.68
CA SER A 123 12.54 -4.22 0.38
C SER A 123 13.07 -5.62 0.15
N ILE A 124 13.57 -5.93 -1.06
CA ILE A 124 14.02 -7.27 -1.47
C ILE A 124 15.43 -7.25 -2.02
N THR A 125 16.15 -8.38 -1.92
CA THR A 125 17.43 -8.56 -2.57
C THR A 125 17.25 -8.79 -4.07
N LYS A 126 18.29 -8.42 -4.86
CA LYS A 126 18.29 -8.55 -6.32
C LYS A 126 17.99 -9.97 -6.83
N ASP A 127 18.35 -10.98 -6.06
CA ASP A 127 18.12 -12.39 -6.39
C ASP A 127 16.77 -12.92 -5.88
N PHE A 128 15.96 -12.07 -5.27
CA PHE A 128 14.65 -12.39 -4.68
C PHE A 128 14.68 -13.46 -3.59
N ARG A 129 15.82 -13.64 -2.91
CA ARG A 129 15.97 -14.69 -1.87
C ARG A 129 15.84 -14.19 -0.45
N SER A 130 15.85 -12.89 -0.27
CA SER A 130 15.73 -12.26 1.05
C SER A 130 14.96 -10.96 0.95
N MET A 131 14.28 -10.61 2.01
CA MET A 131 13.50 -9.39 2.11
C MET A 131 13.62 -8.77 3.50
N GLN A 132 13.26 -7.51 3.62
CA GLN A 132 13.04 -6.86 4.90
C GLN A 132 11.58 -7.02 5.31
N TYR A 133 11.30 -7.26 6.58
CA TYR A 133 9.93 -7.16 7.10
C TYR A 133 9.53 -5.68 7.15
N PHE A 134 10.35 -4.85 7.79
CA PHE A 134 10.24 -3.39 7.76
C PHE A 134 11.36 -2.76 6.94
N SER A 135 11.01 -1.80 6.11
CA SER A 135 11.97 -0.97 5.38
C SER A 135 11.75 0.51 5.70
N CYS A 136 12.84 1.26 5.72
CA CYS A 136 12.79 2.71 5.89
C CYS A 136 13.52 3.37 4.70
N PRO A 137 12.90 4.33 3.99
CA PRO A 137 13.53 4.98 2.84
C PRO A 137 14.88 5.66 3.17
N ASN A 138 15.03 6.12 4.40
CA ASN A 138 16.25 6.77 4.90
C ASN A 138 17.14 5.84 5.73
N GLN A 139 16.95 4.55 5.60
CA GLN A 139 17.80 3.55 6.23
C GLN A 139 19.23 3.64 5.66
N PHE A 140 20.21 3.97 6.51
CA PHE A 140 21.58 4.20 6.03
C PHE A 140 22.38 2.91 5.79
N ILE A 141 21.88 1.77 6.27
CA ILE A 141 22.49 0.45 6.03
C ILE A 141 21.41 -0.63 6.00
N ALA A 142 21.51 -1.53 5.04
CA ALA A 142 20.65 -2.71 4.92
C ALA A 142 21.50 -3.94 4.60
N THR A 143 21.57 -4.86 5.53
CA THR A 143 22.37 -6.09 5.44
C THR A 143 21.58 -7.27 5.98
N GLY A 144 22.16 -8.48 5.96
CA GLY A 144 21.54 -9.69 6.51
C GLY A 144 21.36 -9.69 8.04
N ASN A 145 21.82 -8.67 8.74
CA ASN A 145 21.72 -8.54 10.20
C ASN A 145 21.54 -7.10 10.69
N SER A 146 21.21 -6.16 9.81
CA SER A 146 20.93 -4.77 10.20
C SER A 146 19.58 -4.66 10.90
N ASN A 147 19.53 -3.84 11.93
CA ASN A 147 18.30 -3.41 12.58
C ASN A 147 18.59 -2.08 13.26
N HIS A 148 18.22 -0.99 12.62
CA HIS A 148 18.55 0.37 13.08
C HIS A 148 17.34 1.30 12.89
N ASN A 149 17.53 2.59 13.02
CA ASN A 149 16.49 3.62 13.09
C ASN A 149 15.66 3.54 14.37
N GLY A 150 16.21 2.98 15.46
CA GLY A 150 15.50 2.87 16.74
C GLY A 150 14.31 1.92 16.73
N PHE A 151 14.21 1.06 15.71
CA PHE A 151 13.09 0.15 15.57
C PHE A 151 13.01 -0.84 16.74
N LYS A 152 11.82 -0.99 17.32
CA LYS A 152 11.66 -1.68 18.62
C LYS A 152 11.31 -3.17 18.51
N TYR A 153 10.85 -3.61 17.34
CA TYR A 153 10.41 -4.98 17.13
C TYR A 153 11.55 -5.81 16.56
N GLY A 154 11.77 -7.00 17.06
CA GLY A 154 12.69 -8.01 16.60
C GLY A 154 14.08 -7.51 16.14
N LEU A 155 15.13 -8.21 16.45
CA LEU A 155 16.50 -7.78 16.10
C LEU A 155 16.80 -7.82 14.60
N THR A 156 15.94 -8.45 13.80
CA THR A 156 16.23 -8.75 12.39
C THR A 156 15.16 -8.26 11.41
N TRP A 157 14.13 -7.59 11.88
CA TRP A 157 12.99 -7.19 11.04
C TRP A 157 13.34 -6.17 9.95
N MET A 158 14.38 -5.38 10.15
CA MET A 158 14.93 -4.49 9.13
C MET A 158 16.11 -5.11 8.36
N ALA A 159 16.44 -6.37 8.59
CA ALA A 159 17.49 -7.08 7.88
C ALA A 159 16.94 -7.82 6.66
N TYR A 160 17.77 -7.97 5.62
CA TYR A 160 17.45 -8.87 4.52
C TYR A 160 17.61 -10.31 4.96
N ARG A 161 16.49 -11.01 5.11
CA ARG A 161 16.45 -12.40 5.52
C ARG A 161 15.49 -13.21 4.66
N PRO A 162 15.77 -14.51 4.47
CA PRO A 162 14.86 -15.39 3.73
C PRO A 162 13.56 -15.68 4.50
N ILE A 163 13.59 -15.59 5.83
CA ILE A 163 12.43 -15.70 6.74
C ILE A 163 12.56 -14.71 7.88
N HIS A 164 11.44 -14.32 8.47
CA HIS A 164 11.34 -13.49 9.67
C HIS A 164 10.55 -14.20 10.76
N GLU A 165 10.54 -13.65 11.95
CA GLU A 165 9.80 -14.18 13.11
C GLU A 165 8.27 -14.19 12.84
N THR A 166 7.79 -13.24 12.02
CA THR A 166 6.42 -13.18 11.54
C THR A 166 6.44 -13.30 10.02
N GLU A 167 5.55 -14.10 9.45
CA GLU A 167 5.64 -14.52 8.05
C GLU A 167 4.67 -13.81 7.11
N CYS A 168 3.84 -12.85 7.58
CA CYS A 168 2.86 -12.17 6.74
C CYS A 168 3.51 -11.46 5.53
N CYS A 169 4.62 -10.76 5.74
CA CYS A 169 5.33 -10.07 4.66
C CYS A 169 5.89 -11.01 3.61
N ILE A 170 6.41 -12.18 3.99
CA ILE A 170 6.83 -13.22 3.04
C ILE A 170 5.63 -13.72 2.24
N GLY A 171 4.51 -13.96 2.92
CA GLY A 171 3.27 -14.38 2.27
C GLY A 171 2.69 -13.32 1.33
N ASN A 172 2.94 -12.05 1.56
CA ASN A 172 2.40 -10.94 0.77
C ASN A 172 3.34 -10.46 -0.34
N LEU A 173 4.64 -10.65 -0.19
CA LEU A 173 5.66 -10.23 -1.14
C LEU A 173 5.35 -10.66 -2.59
N HIS A 174 4.88 -11.86 -2.80
CA HIS A 174 4.61 -12.41 -4.13
C HIS A 174 3.40 -11.78 -4.83
N ARG A 175 2.59 -10.95 -4.15
CA ARG A 175 1.35 -10.39 -4.71
C ARG A 175 1.55 -9.09 -5.50
N TYR A 176 2.51 -8.22 -5.12
CA TYR A 176 2.57 -6.89 -5.72
C TYR A 176 3.00 -6.90 -7.20
N MET A 177 3.97 -7.72 -7.60
CA MET A 177 4.37 -7.79 -9.01
C MET A 177 3.29 -8.39 -9.92
N PRO A 178 2.62 -9.50 -9.59
CA PRO A 178 1.47 -9.96 -10.36
C PRO A 178 0.33 -8.94 -10.43
N ASN A 179 0.05 -8.22 -9.35
CA ASN A 179 -0.94 -7.14 -9.36
C ASN A 179 -0.55 -5.99 -10.26
N TYR A 180 0.74 -5.63 -10.31
CA TYR A 180 1.29 -4.63 -11.21
C TYR A 180 1.10 -5.05 -12.67
N VAL A 181 1.60 -6.24 -13.03
CA VAL A 181 1.54 -6.78 -14.40
C VAL A 181 0.10 -6.91 -14.89
N ALA A 182 -0.80 -7.37 -14.04
CA ALA A 182 -2.22 -7.51 -14.39
C ALA A 182 -2.91 -6.16 -14.74
N ARG A 183 -2.30 -5.03 -14.37
CA ARG A 183 -2.83 -3.68 -14.61
C ARG A 183 -2.01 -2.87 -15.61
N MET A 184 -0.96 -3.42 -16.19
CA MET A 184 -0.17 -2.72 -17.21
C MET A 184 -1.04 -2.32 -18.40
N TRP A 185 -1.98 -3.18 -18.77
CA TRP A 185 -2.93 -2.94 -19.85
C TRP A 185 -4.36 -3.02 -19.32
N LEU A 186 -5.07 -1.93 -19.44
CA LEU A 186 -6.50 -1.81 -19.12
C LEU A 186 -7.31 -1.59 -20.42
N LYS A 187 -8.63 -1.52 -20.27
CA LYS A 187 -9.54 -1.12 -21.35
C LYS A 187 -10.36 0.08 -20.91
N ASP A 188 -10.53 1.04 -21.81
CA ASP A 188 -11.48 2.13 -21.58
C ASP A 188 -12.94 1.65 -21.71
N LYS A 189 -13.90 2.54 -21.45
CA LYS A 189 -15.34 2.24 -21.56
C LYS A 189 -15.77 1.86 -22.97
N LYS A 190 -14.96 2.15 -23.99
CA LYS A 190 -15.21 1.80 -25.41
C LYS A 190 -14.50 0.50 -25.81
N GLY A 191 -13.73 -0.10 -24.91
CA GLY A 191 -12.98 -1.31 -25.15
C GLY A 191 -11.59 -1.10 -25.77
N HIS A 192 -11.11 0.14 -25.92
CA HIS A 192 -9.78 0.41 -26.43
C HIS A 192 -8.72 0.07 -25.37
N PRO A 193 -7.56 -0.47 -25.78
CA PRO A 193 -6.47 -0.74 -24.87
C PRO A 193 -5.86 0.57 -24.35
N VAL A 194 -5.53 0.57 -23.07
CA VAL A 194 -4.87 1.69 -22.37
C VAL A 194 -3.62 1.15 -21.69
N ALA A 195 -2.45 1.69 -22.05
CA ALA A 195 -1.22 1.44 -21.30
C ALA A 195 -1.32 2.22 -19.98
N ALA A 196 -1.61 1.54 -18.91
CA ALA A 196 -1.90 2.15 -17.62
C ALA A 196 -0.70 2.15 -16.67
N LEU A 197 0.14 1.13 -16.73
CA LEU A 197 1.42 1.03 -16.01
C LEU A 197 2.52 0.62 -17.00
N TYR A 198 3.75 1.07 -16.79
CA TYR A 198 4.84 0.85 -17.73
C TYR A 198 5.80 -0.24 -17.25
N GLY A 199 6.16 -1.14 -18.18
CA GLY A 199 7.11 -2.22 -17.94
C GLY A 199 7.30 -3.07 -19.19
N PRO A 200 8.22 -4.04 -19.17
CA PRO A 200 8.37 -5.01 -20.25
C PRO A 200 7.06 -5.79 -20.45
N SER A 201 6.52 -5.78 -21.66
CA SER A 201 5.24 -6.45 -22.00
C SER A 201 5.31 -7.11 -23.37
#